data_2ad8f7d69dbe35172f092ecad7d011b1
#
_entry.id   2ad8f7d69dbe35172f092ecad7d011b1
#
_cell.length_a   1.000
_cell.length_b   1.000
_cell.length_c   1.000
_cell.angle_alpha   90.00
_cell.angle_beta   90.00
_cell.angle_gamma   90.00
#
_symmetry.space_group_name_H-M   'P 1'
#
loop_
_entity.id
_entity.type
_entity.pdbx_description
1 polymer ?
#
loop_
_entity_poly.entity_id
_entity_poly.type
_entity_poly.pdbx_seq_one_letter_code
_entity_poly.pdbx_strand_id
1 'polypeptide(L)'
;MHKFPELSFQEKSTAQWVGDRLEGWGYRVTRNVGGHGLVATLSNGEGRGIALRADMDALPIHEETGKPYASAHAGTMHACGHDGHTAMLMGAAQQLAKTRQFQGTVHLAGQPAEEAGQNSGAQQ
;
A
#
# COMPACT_ATOMS: atom_id res chain seq x y z
N MET A 1 -8.15 4.97 3.77
CA MET A 1 -8.16 3.50 3.72
C MET A 1 -9.15 2.94 4.73
N HIS A 2 -8.96 3.09 6.05
CA HIS A 2 -9.79 2.43 7.07
C HIS A 2 -11.31 2.55 6.82
N LYS A 3 -11.78 3.77 6.49
CA LYS A 3 -13.21 4.04 6.23
C LYS A 3 -13.74 3.42 4.94
N PHE A 4 -12.88 3.12 3.97
CA PHE A 4 -13.24 2.55 2.67
C PHE A 4 -12.34 1.34 2.36
N PRO A 5 -12.49 0.25 3.14
CA PRO A 5 -11.70 -0.95 2.97
C PRO A 5 -12.13 -1.74 1.73
N GLU A 6 -11.16 -2.38 1.09
CA GLU A 6 -11.37 -3.25 -0.06
C GLU A 6 -10.78 -4.63 0.23
N LEU A 7 -11.51 -5.69 -0.13
CA LEU A 7 -11.08 -7.08 0.08
C LEU A 7 -9.94 -7.47 -0.86
N SER A 8 -9.29 -8.61 -0.55
CA SER A 8 -8.29 -9.23 -1.43
C SER A 8 -8.78 -9.28 -2.88
N PHE A 9 -7.92 -8.90 -3.83
CA PHE A 9 -8.18 -8.76 -5.27
C PHE A 9 -9.19 -7.68 -5.67
N GLN A 10 -9.65 -6.85 -4.74
CA GLN A 10 -10.60 -5.77 -5.00
C GLN A 10 -10.03 -4.39 -4.64
N GLU A 11 -8.74 -4.29 -4.31
CA GLU A 11 -8.05 -3.10 -3.78
C GLU A 11 -7.79 -2.01 -4.83
N LYS A 12 -8.67 -1.90 -5.82
CA LYS A 12 -8.50 -1.01 -6.98
C LYS A 12 -8.38 0.45 -6.58
N SER A 13 -9.30 0.93 -5.75
CA SER A 13 -9.32 2.35 -5.34
C SER A 13 -8.17 2.65 -4.38
N THR A 14 -7.84 1.71 -3.51
CA THR A 14 -6.71 1.81 -2.59
C THR A 14 -5.40 1.91 -3.37
N ALA A 15 -5.16 1.00 -4.32
CA ALA A 15 -3.96 1.00 -5.15
C ALA A 15 -3.85 2.27 -6.00
N GLN A 16 -4.97 2.75 -6.54
CA GLN A 16 -4.99 4.01 -7.28
C GLN A 16 -4.59 5.18 -6.39
N TRP A 17 -5.21 5.30 -5.21
CA TRP A 17 -4.93 6.38 -4.26
C TRP A 17 -3.46 6.40 -3.80
N VAL A 18 -2.90 5.22 -3.51
CA VAL A 18 -1.48 5.07 -3.12
C VAL A 18 -0.57 5.47 -4.29
N GLY A 19 -0.83 4.93 -5.47
CA GLY A 19 -0.03 5.20 -6.66
C GLY A 19 -0.02 6.67 -7.07
N ASP A 20 -1.18 7.34 -7.08
CA ASP A 20 -1.29 8.76 -7.44
C ASP A 20 -0.47 9.66 -6.50
N ARG A 21 -0.46 9.34 -5.20
CA ARG A 21 0.36 10.07 -4.23
C ARG A 21 1.85 9.85 -4.42
N LEU A 22 2.26 8.61 -4.66
CA LEU A 22 3.66 8.28 -4.91
C LEU A 22 4.18 8.95 -6.18
N GLU A 23 3.39 8.96 -7.26
CA GLU A 23 3.70 9.72 -8.48
C GLU A 23 3.82 11.22 -8.20
N GLY A 24 2.88 11.78 -7.43
CA GLY A 24 2.90 13.18 -7.01
C GLY A 24 4.13 13.58 -6.18
N TRP A 25 4.76 12.62 -5.48
CA TRP A 25 6.02 12.81 -4.74
C TRP A 25 7.26 12.50 -5.58
N GLY A 26 7.10 12.15 -6.86
CA GLY A 26 8.21 11.95 -7.80
C GLY A 26 8.72 10.51 -7.87
N TYR A 27 7.98 9.52 -7.38
CA TYR A 27 8.25 8.12 -7.63
C TYR A 27 7.80 7.71 -9.03
N ARG A 28 8.55 6.84 -9.68
CA ARG A 28 8.10 6.11 -10.86
C ARG A 28 7.27 4.92 -10.40
N VAL A 29 5.98 4.88 -10.73
CA VAL A 29 5.05 3.84 -10.29
C VAL A 29 4.74 2.88 -11.42
N THR A 30 4.90 1.59 -11.16
CA THR A 30 4.40 0.48 -12.00
C THR A 30 3.18 -0.10 -11.30
N ARG A 31 2.04 -0.08 -11.98
CA ARG A 31 0.73 -0.53 -11.47
C ARG A 31 0.39 -1.93 -11.96
N ASN A 32 -0.61 -2.54 -11.34
CA ASN A 32 -1.12 -3.87 -11.69
C ASN A 32 -0.06 -4.98 -11.57
N VAL A 33 0.75 -4.91 -10.52
CA VAL A 33 1.72 -5.95 -10.17
C VAL A 33 1.06 -6.96 -9.26
N GLY A 34 0.95 -8.20 -9.66
CA GLY A 34 0.26 -9.24 -8.88
C GLY A 34 -1.23 -8.93 -8.62
N GLY A 35 -1.95 -8.40 -9.61
CA GLY A 35 -3.32 -7.93 -9.50
C GLY A 35 -3.39 -6.41 -9.38
N HIS A 36 -3.99 -5.89 -8.31
CA HIS A 36 -4.06 -4.43 -8.05
C HIS A 36 -2.83 -3.86 -7.34
N GLY A 37 -1.76 -4.65 -7.19
CA GLY A 37 -0.54 -4.18 -6.56
C GLY A 37 0.23 -3.14 -7.36
N LEU A 38 1.21 -2.53 -6.72
CA LEU A 38 2.08 -1.55 -7.36
C LEU A 38 3.51 -1.62 -6.82
N VAL A 39 4.46 -1.19 -7.64
CA VAL A 39 5.85 -0.95 -7.24
C VAL A 39 6.22 0.48 -7.60
N ALA A 40 6.67 1.24 -6.62
CA ALA A 40 7.15 2.60 -6.81
C ALA A 40 8.65 2.67 -6.57
N THR A 41 9.37 3.38 -7.43
CA THR A 41 10.84 3.47 -7.39
C THR A 41 11.28 4.93 -7.33
N LEU A 42 12.19 5.22 -6.40
CA LEU A 42 12.85 6.50 -6.27
C LEU A 42 14.36 6.29 -6.20
N SER A 43 15.11 6.87 -7.13
CA SER A 43 16.57 6.81 -7.15
C SER A 43 17.20 8.14 -6.75
N ASN A 44 18.29 8.08 -6.01
CA ASN A 44 19.10 9.23 -5.62
C ASN A 44 20.60 8.87 -5.68
N GLY A 45 21.16 8.98 -6.88
CA GLY A 45 22.54 8.60 -7.16
C GLY A 45 22.75 7.08 -7.29
N GLU A 46 24.02 6.69 -7.45
CA GLU A 46 24.42 5.29 -7.51
C GLU A 46 24.47 4.68 -6.09
N GLY A 47 24.18 3.39 -5.97
CA GLY A 47 24.23 2.71 -4.68
C GLY A 47 23.33 1.47 -4.66
N ARG A 48 23.19 0.89 -3.47
CA ARG A 48 22.35 -0.29 -3.26
C ARG A 48 20.86 0.05 -3.38
N GLY A 49 20.08 -0.94 -3.78
CA GLY A 49 18.62 -0.89 -3.69
C GLY A 49 18.12 -1.49 -2.38
N ILE A 50 17.09 -0.89 -1.81
CA ILE A 50 16.29 -1.48 -0.74
C ILE A 50 14.82 -1.51 -1.15
N ALA A 51 14.08 -2.49 -0.65
CA ALA A 51 12.64 -2.57 -0.84
C ALA A 51 11.92 -2.51 0.52
N LEU A 52 10.86 -1.69 0.58
CA LEU A 52 9.91 -1.64 1.69
C LEU A 52 8.56 -2.12 1.16
N ARG A 53 7.83 -2.89 1.97
CA ARG A 53 6.56 -3.50 1.57
C ARG A 53 5.47 -3.16 2.57
N ALA A 54 4.27 -2.90 2.08
CA ALA A 54 3.03 -2.92 2.84
C ALA A 54 1.95 -3.63 2.06
N ASP A 55 1.08 -4.31 2.78
CA ASP A 55 -0.14 -4.92 2.28
C ASP A 55 -1.29 -3.92 2.27
N MET A 56 -2.32 -4.17 1.44
CA MET A 56 -3.36 -3.17 1.20
C MET A 56 -4.79 -3.69 1.39
N ASP A 57 -4.98 -4.99 1.46
CA ASP A 57 -6.30 -5.62 1.52
C ASP A 57 -6.90 -5.63 2.92
N ALA A 58 -8.23 -5.72 2.96
CA ALA A 58 -9.03 -5.81 4.17
C ALA A 58 -9.67 -7.20 4.30
N LEU A 59 -10.29 -7.44 5.45
CA LEU A 59 -10.94 -8.70 5.81
C LEU A 59 -12.47 -8.62 5.71
N PRO A 60 -13.16 -9.75 5.43
CA PRO A 60 -14.61 -9.82 5.41
C PRO A 60 -15.19 -9.91 6.84
N ILE A 61 -14.97 -8.84 7.62
CA ILE A 61 -15.36 -8.72 9.02
C ILE A 61 -16.23 -7.46 9.18
N HIS A 62 -17.34 -7.57 9.93
CA HIS A 62 -18.13 -6.41 10.29
C HIS A 62 -17.44 -5.59 11.39
N GLU A 63 -17.24 -4.31 11.16
CA GLU A 63 -16.62 -3.45 12.16
C GLU A 63 -17.62 -3.00 13.22
N GLU A 64 -17.29 -3.24 14.50
CA GLU A 64 -18.09 -2.87 15.67
C GLU A 64 -17.38 -1.84 16.58
N THR A 65 -16.37 -1.16 16.07
CA THR A 65 -15.57 -0.22 16.89
C THR A 65 -16.32 1.04 17.32
N GLY A 66 -17.39 1.41 16.61
CA GLY A 66 -18.17 2.63 16.86
C GLY A 66 -17.35 3.92 16.66
N LYS A 67 -16.21 3.87 15.99
CA LYS A 67 -15.35 5.04 15.78
C LYS A 67 -15.88 5.91 14.62
N PRO A 68 -15.62 7.24 14.64
CA PRO A 68 -16.10 8.14 13.59
C PRO A 68 -15.47 7.87 12.21
N TYR A 69 -14.38 7.10 12.17
CA TYR A 69 -13.71 6.65 10.96
C TYR A 69 -13.97 5.18 10.64
N ALA A 70 -14.88 4.51 11.35
CA ALA A 70 -15.23 3.12 11.11
C ALA A 70 -15.61 2.89 9.64
N SER A 71 -15.46 1.64 9.19
CA SER A 71 -15.76 1.24 7.82
C SER A 71 -17.16 1.70 7.37
N ALA A 72 -17.22 2.29 6.19
CA ALA A 72 -18.48 2.61 5.51
C ALA A 72 -19.00 1.42 4.66
N HIS A 73 -18.21 0.35 4.55
CA HIS A 73 -18.55 -0.87 3.83
C HIS A 73 -18.97 -1.95 4.82
N ALA A 74 -20.26 -2.20 4.93
CA ALA A 74 -20.78 -3.25 5.81
C ALA A 74 -20.15 -4.60 5.51
N GLY A 75 -19.66 -5.30 6.55
CA GLY A 75 -19.02 -6.61 6.40
C GLY A 75 -17.58 -6.58 5.86
N THR A 76 -16.95 -5.41 5.80
CA THR A 76 -15.53 -5.29 5.40
C THR A 76 -14.80 -4.36 6.36
N MET A 77 -13.67 -4.78 6.89
CA MET A 77 -12.89 -4.02 7.87
C MET A 77 -11.38 -4.23 7.68
N HIS A 78 -10.58 -3.20 7.87
CA HIS A 78 -9.13 -3.35 8.07
C HIS A 78 -8.85 -3.89 9.48
N ALA A 79 -9.16 -5.18 9.72
CA ALA A 79 -9.01 -5.82 11.02
C ALA A 79 -7.60 -6.40 11.26
N CYS A 80 -6.76 -6.51 10.21
CA CYS A 80 -5.36 -6.94 10.31
C CYS A 80 -4.37 -5.76 10.41
N GLY A 81 -4.82 -4.52 10.21
CA GLY A 81 -3.98 -3.32 10.31
C GLY A 81 -3.22 -2.96 9.05
N HIS A 82 -3.58 -3.50 7.89
CA HIS A 82 -2.92 -3.22 6.61
C HIS A 82 -3.04 -1.75 6.19
N ASP A 83 -4.09 -1.05 6.60
CA ASP A 83 -4.22 0.40 6.47
C ASP A 83 -3.15 1.16 7.26
N GLY A 84 -2.80 0.68 8.44
CA GLY A 84 -1.69 1.19 9.26
C GLY A 84 -0.33 0.90 8.60
N HIS A 85 -0.11 -0.31 8.06
CA HIS A 85 1.10 -0.66 7.33
C HIS A 85 1.29 0.24 6.11
N THR A 86 0.25 0.43 5.31
CA THR A 86 0.27 1.33 4.16
C THR A 86 0.50 2.79 4.60
N ALA A 87 -0.12 3.25 5.68
CA ALA A 87 0.09 4.61 6.19
C ALA A 87 1.55 4.85 6.61
N MET A 88 2.19 3.88 7.27
CA MET A 88 3.61 3.94 7.62
C MET A 88 4.50 3.96 6.39
N LEU A 89 4.23 3.11 5.39
CA LEU A 89 4.95 3.10 4.11
C LEU A 89 4.84 4.44 3.39
N MET A 90 3.64 5.02 3.33
CA MET A 90 3.39 6.32 2.71
C MET A 90 4.09 7.46 3.44
N GLY A 91 4.12 7.44 4.78
CA GLY A 91 4.86 8.41 5.59
C GLY A 91 6.36 8.36 5.32
N ALA A 92 6.94 7.16 5.27
CA ALA A 92 8.34 6.96 4.91
C ALA A 92 8.63 7.44 3.48
N ALA A 93 7.76 7.10 2.52
CA ALA A 93 7.87 7.51 1.13
C ALA A 93 7.90 9.03 0.98
N GLN A 94 6.97 9.72 1.64
CA GLN A 94 6.91 11.18 1.60
C GLN A 94 8.19 11.83 2.16
N GLN A 95 8.68 11.31 3.29
CA GLN A 95 9.90 11.82 3.92
C GLN A 95 11.13 11.58 3.05
N LEU A 96 11.29 10.40 2.47
CA LEU A 96 12.39 10.08 1.56
C LEU A 96 12.36 10.96 0.31
N ALA A 97 11.21 11.17 -0.28
CA ALA A 97 11.06 12.05 -1.44
C ALA A 97 11.41 13.51 -1.13
N LYS A 98 10.99 13.99 0.06
CA LYS A 98 11.21 15.38 0.50
C LYS A 98 12.68 15.66 0.83
N THR A 99 13.33 14.77 1.55
CA THR A 99 14.69 15.03 2.07
C THR A 99 15.79 14.55 1.13
N ARG A 100 15.56 13.48 0.37
CA ARG A 100 16.58 12.81 -0.47
C ARG A 100 17.85 12.44 0.31
N GLN A 101 17.77 12.25 1.63
CA GLN A 101 18.89 11.90 2.50
C GLN A 101 19.20 10.41 2.44
N PHE A 102 19.41 9.89 1.25
CA PHE A 102 19.87 8.52 0.99
C PHE A 102 20.67 8.49 -0.32
N GLN A 103 21.43 7.42 -0.52
CA GLN A 103 22.15 7.14 -1.75
C GLN A 103 21.76 5.76 -2.27
N GLY A 104 21.44 5.66 -3.56
CA GLY A 104 20.97 4.44 -4.20
C GLY A 104 19.49 4.48 -4.58
N THR A 105 18.80 3.36 -4.50
CA THR A 105 17.40 3.25 -4.95
C THR A 105 16.50 2.67 -3.86
N VAL A 106 15.34 3.29 -3.68
CA VAL A 106 14.27 2.78 -2.82
C VAL A 106 13.13 2.27 -3.70
N HIS A 107 12.72 1.04 -3.44
CA HIS A 107 11.53 0.42 -4.01
C HIS A 107 10.46 0.30 -2.93
N LEU A 108 9.24 0.68 -3.25
CA LEU A 108 8.08 0.56 -2.36
C LEU A 108 7.08 -0.38 -3.02
N ALA A 109 6.72 -1.45 -2.34
CA ALA A 109 5.75 -2.41 -2.82
C ALA A 109 4.43 -2.28 -2.05
N GLY A 110 3.35 -1.92 -2.75
CA GLY A 110 1.98 -2.07 -2.27
C GLY A 110 1.46 -3.43 -2.69
N GLN A 111 1.45 -4.38 -1.76
CA GLN A 111 1.04 -5.76 -2.04
C GLN A 111 -0.48 -5.90 -1.94
N PRO A 112 -1.16 -6.44 -2.98
CA PRO A 112 -2.55 -6.81 -2.90
C PRO A 112 -2.71 -8.23 -2.36
N ALA A 113 -3.91 -8.56 -1.88
CA ALA A 113 -4.36 -9.92 -1.58
C ALA A 113 -3.41 -10.71 -0.67
N GLU A 114 -2.91 -10.07 0.40
CA GLU A 114 -2.05 -10.75 1.37
C GLU A 114 -2.84 -11.84 2.13
N GLU A 115 -4.07 -11.53 2.50
CA GLU A 115 -4.99 -12.42 3.21
C GLU A 115 -5.47 -13.62 2.37
N ALA A 116 -5.22 -13.61 1.07
CA ALA A 116 -5.52 -14.75 0.18
C ALA A 116 -4.52 -15.92 0.32
N GLY A 117 -3.50 -15.80 1.16
CA GLY A 117 -2.55 -16.86 1.48
C GLY A 117 -1.77 -17.34 0.27
N GLN A 118 -1.94 -18.63 -0.13
CA GLN A 118 -1.20 -19.23 -1.24
C GLN A 118 -1.47 -18.62 -2.62
N ASN A 119 -2.52 -17.79 -2.74
CA ASN A 119 -2.84 -17.06 -3.98
C ASN A 119 -2.56 -15.56 -3.83
N SER A 120 -1.76 -15.16 -2.85
CA SER A 120 -1.47 -13.74 -2.60
C SER A 120 -0.80 -13.07 -3.80
N GLY A 121 -0.96 -11.76 -3.91
CA GLY A 121 -0.33 -10.98 -4.97
C GLY A 121 1.21 -11.06 -5.00
N ALA A 122 1.84 -11.50 -3.92
CA ALA A 122 3.29 -11.73 -3.87
C ALA A 122 3.75 -13.01 -4.62
N GLN A 123 2.81 -13.91 -4.98
CA GLN A 123 3.10 -15.16 -5.70
C GLN A 123 2.78 -15.06 -7.20
N GLN A 124 2.20 -13.97 -7.64
CA GLN A 124 1.85 -13.66 -9.01
C GLN A 124 2.90 -12.74 -9.66
#